data_ce3cb3e2a9224beffcd2da7219666931
#
_entry.id   ce3cb3e2a9224beffcd2da7219666931
#
_cell.length_a   1.000
_cell.length_b   1.000
_cell.length_c   1.000
_cell.angle_alpha   90.00
_cell.angle_beta   90.00
_cell.angle_gamma   90.00
#
_symmetry.space_group_name_H-M   'P 1'
#
loop_
_entity.id
_entity.type
_entity.pdbx_description
1 polymer ?
#
loop_
_entity_poly.entity_id
_entity_poly.type
_entity_poly.pdbx_seq_one_letter_code
_entity_poly.pdbx_strand_id
1 'polypeptide(L)'
;MSHTLSQSGVFMGEPLNGSGDLLPPEDMYDACRIIARYIPWRGGLEWDFGPVQTMEIPAEFKQLIERYLKTVLGSPAPHRGWKIPETTLCYPWIKRMFPEIRYIFWVRNPRDCITGGHLTDDLRDFGIQYPATDDVHRRRAISWKYQNDLVRATGLPTCGIKVRLEDFVLHQERELGRLEQYLGFPLARIPVKRDPIGRHKREPAGELYDFLVPAMQEHGYDI
;
A
#
# COMPACT_ATOMS: atom_id res chain seq x y z
N MET A 1 -9.83 2.02 -6.87
CA MET A 1 -9.65 0.56 -7.12
C MET A 1 -10.61 -0.29 -6.29
N SER A 2 -10.67 -0.16 -4.97
CA SER A 2 -11.57 -0.99 -4.13
C SER A 2 -13.03 -0.97 -4.60
N HIS A 3 -13.59 0.22 -4.84
CA HIS A 3 -14.95 0.35 -5.39
C HIS A 3 -15.13 -0.30 -6.77
N THR A 4 -14.11 -0.22 -7.65
CA THR A 4 -14.13 -0.90 -8.95
C THR A 4 -14.25 -2.40 -8.75
N LEU A 5 -13.41 -2.99 -7.90
CA LEU A 5 -13.43 -4.42 -7.60
C LEU A 5 -14.76 -4.84 -6.98
N SER A 6 -15.25 -4.10 -5.98
CA SER A 6 -16.53 -4.38 -5.33
C SER A 6 -17.71 -4.35 -6.31
N GLN A 7 -17.79 -3.35 -7.19
CA GLN A 7 -18.82 -3.27 -8.22
C GLN A 7 -18.65 -4.32 -9.33
N SER A 8 -17.48 -4.94 -9.42
CA SER A 8 -17.22 -6.06 -10.34
C SER A 8 -17.52 -7.44 -9.71
N GLY A 9 -18.15 -7.47 -8.54
CA GLY A 9 -18.52 -8.71 -7.86
C GLY A 9 -17.44 -9.33 -6.99
N VAL A 10 -16.34 -8.60 -6.72
CA VAL A 10 -15.34 -9.04 -5.74
C VAL A 10 -15.81 -8.71 -4.33
N PHE A 11 -15.92 -9.70 -3.47
CA PHE A 11 -16.19 -9.47 -2.05
C PHE A 11 -14.94 -8.90 -1.37
N MET A 12 -15.01 -7.65 -0.93
CA MET A 12 -13.88 -6.91 -0.35
C MET A 12 -13.80 -6.99 1.20
N GLY A 13 -14.54 -7.94 1.80
CA GLY A 13 -14.74 -8.00 3.24
C GLY A 13 -15.80 -7.00 3.72
N GLU A 14 -16.14 -7.08 5.01
CA GLU A 14 -17.11 -6.18 5.65
C GLU A 14 -16.84 -6.04 7.16
N PRO A 15 -17.14 -4.85 7.75
CA PRO A 15 -17.60 -3.64 7.08
C PRO A 15 -16.48 -2.91 6.34
N LEU A 16 -16.85 -2.03 5.39
CA LEU A 16 -15.92 -1.16 4.67
C LEU A 16 -16.17 0.30 5.04
N ASN A 17 -15.10 1.12 5.07
CA ASN A 17 -15.25 2.57 5.16
C ASN A 17 -15.55 3.21 3.79
N GLY A 18 -15.74 4.54 3.77
CA GLY A 18 -16.02 5.29 2.53
C GLY A 18 -14.93 5.23 1.46
N SER A 19 -13.69 4.86 1.78
CA SER A 19 -12.59 4.64 0.84
C SER A 19 -12.40 3.18 0.44
N GLY A 20 -13.26 2.29 0.95
CA GLY A 20 -13.23 0.86 0.70
C GLY A 20 -12.11 0.13 1.44
N ASP A 21 -11.69 0.64 2.61
CA ASP A 21 -10.81 -0.06 3.53
C ASP A 21 -11.63 -0.99 4.41
N LEU A 22 -11.12 -2.21 4.61
CA LEU A 22 -11.73 -3.18 5.52
C LEU A 22 -11.57 -2.73 6.98
N LEU A 23 -12.65 -2.80 7.73
CA LEU A 23 -12.73 -2.42 9.14
C LEU A 23 -13.12 -3.61 10.03
N PRO A 24 -12.82 -3.58 11.33
CA PRO A 24 -12.00 -2.57 12.02
C PRO A 24 -10.50 -2.78 11.75
N PRO A 25 -9.65 -1.73 11.79
CA PRO A 25 -8.26 -1.81 11.35
C PRO A 25 -7.27 -2.23 12.45
N GLU A 26 -7.70 -2.32 13.71
CA GLU A 26 -6.82 -2.47 14.89
C GLU A 26 -5.91 -3.68 14.79
N ASP A 27 -6.41 -4.84 14.40
CA ASP A 27 -5.61 -6.06 14.24
C ASP A 27 -4.53 -5.90 13.14
N MET A 28 -4.83 -5.16 12.07
CA MET A 28 -3.84 -4.83 11.05
C MET A 28 -2.78 -3.86 11.59
N TYR A 29 -3.18 -2.86 12.37
CA TYR A 29 -2.23 -1.91 12.99
C TYR A 29 -1.31 -2.60 13.99
N ASP A 30 -1.84 -3.53 14.78
CA ASP A 30 -1.03 -4.32 15.70
C ASP A 30 -0.10 -5.28 14.95
N ALA A 31 -0.53 -5.87 13.85
CA ALA A 31 0.34 -6.64 12.97
C ALA A 31 1.50 -5.80 12.42
N CYS A 32 1.23 -4.54 12.01
CA CYS A 32 2.29 -3.60 11.59
C CYS A 32 3.29 -3.34 12.71
N ARG A 33 2.83 -3.17 13.96
CA ARG A 33 3.71 -2.97 15.12
C ARG A 33 4.56 -4.20 15.43
N ILE A 34 4.05 -5.41 15.18
CA ILE A 34 4.82 -6.63 15.37
C ILE A 34 5.94 -6.74 14.35
N ILE A 35 5.65 -6.61 13.06
CA ILE A 35 6.70 -6.75 12.04
C ILE A 35 7.77 -5.66 12.17
N ALA A 36 7.40 -4.45 12.57
CA ALA A 36 8.33 -3.33 12.78
C ALA A 36 9.43 -3.66 13.80
N ARG A 37 9.17 -4.49 14.81
CA ARG A 37 10.15 -4.92 15.81
C ARG A 37 11.33 -5.70 15.20
N TYR A 38 11.14 -6.25 14.01
CA TYR A 38 12.12 -7.07 13.30
C TYR A 38 12.75 -6.36 12.10
N ILE A 39 12.51 -5.05 11.97
CA ILE A 39 13.11 -4.19 10.95
C ILE A 39 14.03 -3.18 11.64
N PRO A 40 15.33 -3.51 11.83
CA PRO A 40 16.26 -2.61 12.49
C PRO A 40 16.44 -1.31 11.73
N TRP A 41 16.34 -0.19 12.43
CA TRP A 41 16.74 1.10 11.90
C TRP A 41 18.28 1.22 11.93
N ARG A 42 18.88 1.56 10.79
CA ARG A 42 20.34 1.71 10.63
C ARG A 42 20.83 3.14 10.76
N GLY A 43 19.92 4.06 11.04
CA GLY A 43 20.18 5.50 11.07
C GLY A 43 19.77 6.19 9.77
N GLY A 44 19.66 7.52 9.80
CA GLY A 44 19.17 8.28 8.63
C GLY A 44 17.83 7.74 8.10
N LEU A 45 17.76 7.52 6.79
CA LEU A 45 16.59 6.94 6.12
C LEU A 45 16.90 5.51 5.60
N GLU A 46 17.55 4.72 6.45
CA GLU A 46 17.96 3.35 6.13
C GLU A 46 17.41 2.36 7.14
N TRP A 47 16.83 1.27 6.63
CA TRP A 47 16.26 0.17 7.42
C TRP A 47 16.75 -1.17 6.87
N ASP A 48 16.95 -2.12 7.77
CA ASP A 48 17.34 -3.48 7.40
C ASP A 48 16.10 -4.36 7.27
N PHE A 49 15.67 -4.59 6.05
CA PHE A 49 14.54 -5.46 5.74
C PHE A 49 14.91 -6.96 5.63
N GLY A 50 16.18 -7.31 5.80
CA GLY A 50 16.67 -8.69 5.67
C GLY A 50 15.99 -9.66 6.63
N PRO A 51 15.91 -9.37 7.94
CA PRO A 51 15.33 -10.30 8.91
C PRO A 51 13.90 -10.73 8.56
N VAL A 52 13.02 -9.80 8.16
CA VAL A 52 11.61 -10.12 7.86
C VAL A 52 11.42 -10.92 6.59
N GLN A 53 12.44 -11.06 5.74
CA GLN A 53 12.36 -11.89 4.53
C GLN A 53 12.51 -13.38 4.84
N THR A 54 13.28 -13.74 5.86
CA THR A 54 13.73 -15.13 6.08
C THR A 54 13.29 -15.72 7.41
N MET A 55 13.12 -14.91 8.46
CA MET A 55 12.73 -15.41 9.79
C MET A 55 11.37 -16.10 9.77
N GLU A 56 11.10 -16.93 10.75
CA GLU A 56 9.76 -17.50 10.96
C GLU A 56 8.76 -16.38 11.31
N ILE A 57 7.58 -16.42 10.69
CA ILE A 57 6.52 -15.45 10.97
C ILE A 57 5.93 -15.77 12.35
N PRO A 58 5.95 -14.82 13.31
CA PRO A 58 5.41 -15.03 14.65
C PRO A 58 3.94 -15.47 14.62
N ALA A 59 3.57 -16.41 15.51
CA ALA A 59 2.18 -16.88 15.61
C ALA A 59 1.19 -15.74 15.92
N GLU A 60 1.61 -14.78 16.77
CA GLU A 60 0.81 -13.59 17.10
C GLU A 60 0.46 -12.77 15.83
N PHE A 61 1.41 -12.57 14.92
CA PHE A 61 1.16 -11.89 13.66
C PHE A 61 0.13 -12.64 12.80
N LYS A 62 0.31 -13.95 12.66
CA LYS A 62 -0.61 -14.79 11.87
C LYS A 62 -2.04 -14.71 12.43
N GLN A 63 -2.20 -14.80 13.74
CA GLN A 63 -3.51 -14.68 14.40
C GLN A 63 -4.18 -13.32 14.19
N LEU A 64 -3.41 -12.22 14.24
CA LEU A 64 -3.92 -10.88 13.96
C LEU A 64 -4.43 -10.78 12.52
N ILE A 65 -3.66 -11.24 11.55
CA ILE A 65 -4.06 -11.20 10.14
C ILE A 65 -5.28 -12.09 9.88
N GLU A 66 -5.34 -13.30 10.47
CA GLU A 66 -6.49 -14.20 10.34
C GLU A 66 -7.76 -13.58 10.93
N ARG A 67 -7.67 -12.93 12.10
CA ARG A 67 -8.81 -12.21 12.70
C ARG A 67 -9.24 -11.03 11.84
N TYR A 68 -8.29 -10.22 11.39
CA TYR A 68 -8.57 -9.07 10.53
C TYR A 68 -9.27 -9.50 9.24
N LEU A 69 -8.81 -10.58 8.62
CA LEU A 69 -9.34 -11.09 7.36
C LEU A 69 -10.51 -12.08 7.52
N LYS A 70 -11.04 -12.26 8.72
CA LYS A 70 -12.04 -13.31 9.02
C LYS A 70 -13.22 -13.30 8.04
N THR A 71 -13.78 -12.13 7.73
CA THR A 71 -14.92 -12.03 6.79
C THR A 71 -14.50 -12.38 5.36
N VAL A 72 -13.31 -11.99 4.94
CA VAL A 72 -12.75 -12.30 3.62
C VAL A 72 -12.46 -13.80 3.48
N LEU A 73 -11.76 -14.38 4.46
CA LEU A 73 -11.36 -15.79 4.43
C LEU A 73 -12.56 -16.75 4.56
N GLY A 74 -13.56 -16.36 5.33
CA GLY A 74 -14.79 -17.13 5.52
C GLY A 74 -15.83 -16.97 4.40
N SER A 75 -15.62 -16.05 3.46
CA SER A 75 -16.59 -15.82 2.38
C SER A 75 -16.59 -16.93 1.34
N PRO A 76 -17.76 -17.42 0.90
CA PRO A 76 -17.87 -18.37 -0.21
C PRO A 76 -17.74 -17.70 -1.59
N ALA A 77 -17.56 -16.37 -1.65
CA ALA A 77 -17.47 -15.64 -2.92
C ALA A 77 -16.29 -16.16 -3.77
N PRO A 78 -16.49 -16.38 -5.10
CA PRO A 78 -15.44 -16.87 -5.98
C PRO A 78 -14.28 -15.88 -6.11
N HIS A 79 -14.58 -14.58 -6.04
CA HIS A 79 -13.59 -13.50 -6.03
C HIS A 79 -13.70 -12.73 -4.73
N ARG A 80 -12.62 -12.69 -3.98
CA ARG A 80 -12.56 -12.01 -2.69
C ARG A 80 -11.20 -11.37 -2.48
N GLY A 81 -11.17 -10.33 -1.67
CA GLY A 81 -9.95 -9.59 -1.37
C GLY A 81 -10.16 -8.60 -0.25
N TRP A 82 -9.15 -7.85 0.05
CA TRP A 82 -9.21 -6.73 0.99
C TRP A 82 -8.37 -5.56 0.52
N LYS A 83 -8.61 -4.43 1.10
CA LYS A 83 -7.78 -3.25 0.92
C LYS A 83 -7.69 -2.49 2.23
N ILE A 84 -6.49 -2.19 2.63
CA ILE A 84 -6.11 -1.18 3.60
C ILE A 84 -4.65 -0.79 3.32
N PRO A 85 -4.28 0.49 3.33
CA PRO A 85 -2.93 0.94 2.98
C PRO A 85 -1.83 0.32 3.85
N GLU A 86 -2.12 0.10 5.13
CA GLU A 86 -1.21 -0.48 6.12
C GLU A 86 -0.75 -1.90 5.77
N THR A 87 -1.48 -2.64 4.91
CA THR A 87 -1.01 -3.93 4.37
C THR A 87 0.39 -3.81 3.76
N THR A 88 0.76 -2.64 3.23
CA THR A 88 2.10 -2.40 2.69
C THR A 88 3.18 -2.53 3.77
N LEU A 89 2.93 -2.08 5.00
CA LEU A 89 3.87 -2.19 6.12
C LEU A 89 4.09 -3.65 6.56
N CYS A 90 3.12 -4.53 6.28
CA CYS A 90 3.17 -5.95 6.57
C CYS A 90 3.54 -6.82 5.36
N TYR A 91 3.81 -6.21 4.21
CA TYR A 91 3.91 -6.89 2.92
C TYR A 91 4.84 -8.11 2.89
N PRO A 92 6.06 -8.11 3.49
CA PRO A 92 6.94 -9.28 3.46
C PRO A 92 6.29 -10.55 4.00
N TRP A 93 5.57 -10.44 5.11
CA TRP A 93 4.92 -11.58 5.73
C TRP A 93 3.57 -11.91 5.09
N ILE A 94 2.81 -10.90 4.64
CA ILE A 94 1.58 -11.12 3.86
C ILE A 94 1.89 -11.90 2.59
N LYS A 95 2.95 -11.56 1.85
CA LYS A 95 3.38 -12.28 0.65
C LYS A 95 3.71 -13.75 0.95
N ARG A 96 4.33 -14.03 2.10
CA ARG A 96 4.67 -15.40 2.52
C ARG A 96 3.48 -16.19 3.04
N MET A 97 2.50 -15.52 3.68
CA MET A 97 1.26 -16.18 4.13
C MET A 97 0.30 -16.49 2.97
N PHE A 98 0.29 -15.63 1.96
CA PHE A 98 -0.66 -15.73 0.84
C PHE A 98 0.07 -15.67 -0.52
N PRO A 99 0.93 -16.67 -0.84
CA PRO A 99 1.75 -16.62 -2.06
C PRO A 99 0.94 -16.71 -3.35
N GLU A 100 -0.27 -17.27 -3.29
CA GLU A 100 -1.11 -17.57 -4.46
C GLU A 100 -2.13 -16.49 -4.79
N ILE A 101 -2.28 -15.45 -3.93
CA ILE A 101 -3.24 -14.38 -4.21
C ILE A 101 -2.71 -13.41 -5.26
N ARG A 102 -3.61 -12.70 -5.92
CA ARG A 102 -3.27 -11.65 -6.88
C ARG A 102 -3.04 -10.32 -6.16
N TYR A 103 -1.88 -9.71 -6.39
CA TYR A 103 -1.46 -8.47 -5.75
C TYR A 103 -1.58 -7.28 -6.70
N ILE A 104 -2.35 -6.27 -6.33
CA ILE A 104 -2.43 -4.99 -7.05
C ILE A 104 -1.67 -3.94 -6.25
N PHE A 105 -0.47 -3.58 -6.71
CA PHE A 105 0.34 -2.52 -6.11
C PHE A 105 -0.08 -1.17 -6.66
N TRP A 106 -0.69 -0.38 -5.80
CA TRP A 106 -1.18 0.94 -6.13
C TRP A 106 -0.11 1.98 -5.78
N VAL A 107 0.46 2.62 -6.80
CA VAL A 107 1.50 3.62 -6.65
C VAL A 107 0.94 4.99 -7.04
N ARG A 108 1.37 6.02 -6.34
CA ARG A 108 1.00 7.41 -6.58
C ARG A 108 2.24 8.30 -6.50
N ASN A 109 2.24 9.39 -7.28
CA ASN A 109 3.32 10.39 -7.23
C ASN A 109 3.53 10.90 -5.79
N PRO A 110 4.74 10.79 -5.24
CA PRO A 110 5.00 11.20 -3.86
C PRO A 110 4.76 12.68 -3.62
N ARG A 111 4.95 13.55 -4.61
CA ARG A 111 4.62 14.98 -4.50
C ARG A 111 3.14 15.19 -4.16
N ASP A 112 2.25 14.39 -4.75
CA ASP A 112 0.81 14.43 -4.46
C ASP A 112 0.45 13.73 -3.15
N CYS A 113 1.24 12.75 -2.71
CA CYS A 113 1.05 12.09 -1.41
C CYS A 113 1.43 13.03 -0.26
N ILE A 114 2.52 13.80 -0.42
CA ILE A 114 3.03 14.72 0.61
C ILE A 114 2.02 15.81 0.95
N THR A 115 1.24 16.30 -0.03
CA THR A 115 0.22 17.34 0.18
C THR A 115 -1.07 16.84 0.82
N GLY A 116 -1.29 15.53 0.86
CA GLY A 116 -2.50 14.92 1.45
C GLY A 116 -2.22 14.14 2.72
N GLY A 117 -3.04 14.29 3.77
CA GLY A 117 -2.92 13.53 5.02
C GLY A 117 -3.32 12.07 4.87
N HIS A 118 -2.60 11.16 5.53
CA HIS A 118 -2.92 9.75 5.64
C HIS A 118 -2.50 9.19 7.00
N LEU A 119 -3.12 8.09 7.46
CA LEU A 119 -2.79 7.47 8.75
C LEU A 119 -1.35 6.95 8.83
N THR A 120 -0.76 6.53 7.71
CA THR A 120 0.65 6.11 7.65
C THR A 120 1.65 7.26 7.58
N ASP A 121 1.22 8.52 7.76
CA ASP A 121 2.10 9.68 7.69
C ASP A 121 3.17 9.69 8.78
N ASP A 122 2.85 9.17 9.97
CA ASP A 122 3.82 8.98 11.04
C ASP A 122 4.09 7.49 11.26
N LEU A 123 5.21 7.01 10.76
CA LEU A 123 5.64 5.62 10.91
C LEU A 123 5.87 5.21 12.38
N ARG A 124 6.06 6.18 13.30
CA ARG A 124 6.23 5.92 14.74
C ARG A 124 4.97 5.34 15.37
N ASP A 125 3.79 5.64 14.83
CA ASP A 125 2.52 5.05 15.26
C ASP A 125 2.50 3.53 15.07
N PHE A 126 3.35 3.04 14.16
CA PHE A 126 3.56 1.61 13.90
C PHE A 126 4.88 1.08 14.47
N GLY A 127 5.58 1.85 15.31
CA GLY A 127 6.84 1.44 15.93
C GLY A 127 8.08 1.51 15.02
N ILE A 128 7.96 2.09 13.84
CA ILE A 128 9.06 2.25 12.88
C ILE A 128 9.84 3.53 13.19
N GLN A 129 11.13 3.39 13.46
CA GLN A 129 12.01 4.50 13.80
C GLN A 129 12.52 5.20 12.53
N TYR A 130 12.67 6.53 12.63
CA TYR A 130 13.26 7.40 11.61
C TYR A 130 13.72 8.72 12.26
N PRO A 131 14.54 9.57 11.59
CA PRO A 131 14.98 10.84 12.17
C PRO A 131 13.81 11.73 12.53
N ALA A 132 13.78 12.24 13.77
CA ALA A 132 12.72 13.13 14.24
C ALA A 132 12.61 14.37 13.34
N THR A 133 11.40 14.75 13.03
CA THR A 133 11.09 15.98 12.27
C THR A 133 9.69 16.46 12.62
N ASP A 134 9.53 17.78 12.75
CA ASP A 134 8.23 18.44 12.93
C ASP A 134 7.57 18.79 11.57
N ASP A 135 8.35 18.69 10.48
CA ASP A 135 7.84 18.89 9.14
C ASP A 135 6.94 17.71 8.72
N VAL A 136 5.65 17.99 8.61
CA VAL A 136 4.62 17.01 8.21
C VAL A 136 4.86 16.48 6.79
N HIS A 137 5.29 17.35 5.87
CA HIS A 137 5.58 16.94 4.49
C HIS A 137 6.78 15.99 4.45
N ARG A 138 7.82 16.28 5.23
CA ARG A 138 8.98 15.41 5.36
C ARG A 138 8.61 14.06 5.97
N ARG A 139 7.73 14.02 6.99
CA ARG A 139 7.23 12.74 7.56
C ARG A 139 6.54 11.90 6.50
N ARG A 140 5.65 12.49 5.71
CA ARG A 140 4.93 11.83 4.61
C ARG A 140 5.88 11.33 3.53
N ALA A 141 6.89 12.13 3.19
CA ALA A 141 7.92 11.73 2.24
C ALA A 141 8.74 10.52 2.75
N ILE A 142 9.10 10.53 4.05
CA ILE A 142 9.80 9.40 4.70
C ILE A 142 8.92 8.15 4.69
N SER A 143 7.64 8.27 5.03
CA SER A 143 6.71 7.15 4.99
C SER A 143 6.57 6.57 3.59
N TRP A 144 6.43 7.42 2.56
CA TRP A 144 6.38 6.96 1.17
C TRP A 144 7.66 6.22 0.76
N LYS A 145 8.84 6.77 1.11
CA LYS A 145 10.12 6.11 0.87
C LYS A 145 10.20 4.74 1.55
N TYR A 146 9.90 4.68 2.85
CA TYR A 146 9.96 3.43 3.62
C TYR A 146 9.11 2.33 2.99
N GLN A 147 7.85 2.64 2.64
CA GLN A 147 6.94 1.68 2.04
C GLN A 147 7.44 1.17 0.68
N ASN A 148 7.96 2.06 -0.16
CA ASN A 148 8.51 1.68 -1.46
C ASN A 148 9.80 0.86 -1.31
N ASP A 149 10.68 1.22 -0.39
CA ASP A 149 11.91 0.46 -0.11
C ASP A 149 11.58 -0.95 0.43
N LEU A 150 10.59 -1.07 1.32
CA LEU A 150 10.13 -2.36 1.84
C LEU A 150 9.58 -3.25 0.73
N VAL A 151 8.74 -2.71 -0.15
CA VAL A 151 8.20 -3.44 -1.31
C VAL A 151 9.31 -3.85 -2.26
N ARG A 152 10.27 -2.96 -2.56
CA ARG A 152 11.42 -3.24 -3.41
C ARG A 152 12.31 -4.32 -2.83
N ALA A 153 12.66 -4.25 -1.55
CA ALA A 153 13.47 -5.27 -0.87
C ALA A 153 12.79 -6.64 -0.82
N THR A 154 11.46 -6.68 -0.73
CA THR A 154 10.68 -7.91 -0.72
C THR A 154 10.50 -8.49 -2.12
N GLY A 155 10.55 -7.66 -3.14
CA GLY A 155 10.26 -8.01 -4.53
C GLY A 155 8.78 -8.27 -4.81
N LEU A 156 8.36 -7.99 -6.02
CA LEU A 156 6.98 -8.27 -6.45
C LEU A 156 6.76 -9.79 -6.52
N PRO A 157 5.56 -10.29 -6.17
CA PRO A 157 5.23 -11.70 -6.38
C PRO A 157 5.03 -11.95 -7.89
N THR A 158 5.15 -13.23 -8.31
CA THR A 158 4.88 -13.63 -9.68
C THR A 158 3.48 -13.22 -10.13
N CYS A 159 2.52 -13.27 -9.19
CA CYS A 159 1.13 -12.84 -9.37
C CYS A 159 0.92 -11.41 -8.86
N GLY A 160 1.74 -10.45 -9.30
CA GLY A 160 1.65 -9.05 -8.94
C GLY A 160 1.54 -8.12 -10.14
N ILE A 161 0.70 -7.09 -10.04
CA ILE A 161 0.60 -6.02 -11.03
C ILE A 161 0.77 -4.66 -10.36
N LYS A 162 1.59 -3.79 -10.96
CA LYS A 162 1.74 -2.40 -10.54
C LYS A 162 0.80 -1.50 -11.33
N VAL A 163 0.09 -0.63 -10.64
CA VAL A 163 -0.84 0.36 -11.23
C VAL A 163 -0.50 1.74 -10.66
N ARG A 164 -0.22 2.69 -11.53
CA ARG A 164 -0.07 4.10 -11.14
C ARG A 164 -1.46 4.74 -11.06
N LEU A 165 -1.73 5.47 -10.00
CA LEU A 165 -2.99 6.22 -9.85
C LEU A 165 -3.23 7.14 -11.04
N GLU A 166 -2.19 7.84 -11.47
CA GLU A 166 -2.24 8.80 -12.57
C GLU A 166 -2.66 8.12 -13.87
N ASP A 167 -2.05 6.99 -14.20
CA ASP A 167 -2.42 6.20 -15.40
C ASP A 167 -3.86 5.69 -15.32
N PHE A 168 -4.26 5.18 -14.15
CA PHE A 168 -5.63 4.70 -13.94
C PHE A 168 -6.68 5.81 -14.09
N VAL A 169 -6.36 7.04 -13.68
CA VAL A 169 -7.30 8.16 -13.77
C VAL A 169 -7.30 8.80 -15.16
N LEU A 170 -6.13 8.91 -15.81
CA LEU A 170 -5.99 9.59 -17.09
C LEU A 170 -6.29 8.65 -18.29
N HIS A 171 -6.06 7.36 -18.12
CA HIS A 171 -6.16 6.33 -19.17
C HIS A 171 -6.97 5.13 -18.68
N GLN A 172 -8.13 5.37 -18.05
CA GLN A 172 -8.91 4.39 -17.30
C GLN A 172 -9.20 3.11 -18.11
N GLU A 173 -9.64 3.24 -19.37
CA GLU A 173 -9.98 2.06 -20.19
C GLU A 173 -8.77 1.17 -20.44
N ARG A 174 -7.61 1.76 -20.70
CA ARG A 174 -6.36 1.02 -20.88
C ARG A 174 -5.98 0.26 -19.61
N GLU A 175 -6.03 0.94 -18.47
CA GLU A 175 -5.64 0.33 -17.19
C GLU A 175 -6.66 -0.73 -16.71
N LEU A 176 -7.95 -0.51 -16.95
CA LEU A 176 -8.96 -1.53 -16.69
C LEU A 176 -8.75 -2.75 -17.58
N GLY A 177 -8.46 -2.59 -18.86
CA GLY A 177 -8.14 -3.72 -19.76
C GLY A 177 -6.93 -4.53 -19.31
N ARG A 178 -5.85 -3.87 -18.82
CA ARG A 178 -4.69 -4.54 -18.21
C ARG A 178 -5.08 -5.33 -16.96
N LEU A 179 -5.90 -4.73 -16.11
CA LEU A 179 -6.36 -5.36 -14.87
C LEU A 179 -7.32 -6.53 -15.16
N GLU A 180 -8.21 -6.41 -16.14
CA GLU A 180 -9.10 -7.48 -16.57
C GLU A 180 -8.32 -8.69 -17.09
N GLN A 181 -7.31 -8.45 -17.91
CA GLN A 181 -6.41 -9.50 -18.38
C GLN A 181 -5.68 -10.19 -17.22
N TYR A 182 -5.21 -9.42 -16.26
CA TYR A 182 -4.51 -9.92 -15.07
C TYR A 182 -5.45 -10.68 -14.12
N LEU A 183 -6.65 -10.17 -13.87
CA LEU A 183 -7.62 -10.75 -12.95
C LEU A 183 -8.43 -11.89 -13.56
N GLY A 184 -8.60 -11.91 -14.89
CA GLY A 184 -9.32 -12.93 -15.61
C GLY A 184 -10.85 -12.74 -15.61
N PHE A 185 -11.33 -11.56 -15.25
CA PHE A 185 -12.77 -11.20 -15.31
C PHE A 185 -12.97 -9.71 -15.61
N PRO A 186 -14.13 -9.31 -16.17
CA PRO A 186 -14.42 -7.92 -16.50
C PRO A 186 -14.58 -7.05 -15.25
N LEU A 187 -14.17 -5.79 -15.37
CA LEU A 187 -14.24 -4.80 -14.30
C LEU A 187 -15.29 -3.73 -14.58
N ALA A 188 -15.94 -3.25 -13.53
CA ALA A 188 -16.90 -2.16 -13.62
C ALA A 188 -16.21 -0.84 -14.02
N ARG A 189 -16.87 -0.08 -14.92
CA ARG A 189 -16.45 1.26 -15.33
C ARG A 189 -17.12 2.27 -14.42
N ILE A 190 -16.40 2.71 -13.40
CA ILE A 190 -16.90 3.72 -12.46
C ILE A 190 -16.20 5.07 -12.70
N PRO A 191 -16.92 6.19 -12.55
CA PRO A 191 -16.31 7.50 -12.66
C PRO A 191 -15.18 7.68 -11.66
N VAL A 192 -14.02 8.16 -12.12
CA VAL A 192 -12.88 8.48 -11.28
C VAL A 192 -12.66 9.99 -11.21
N LYS A 193 -12.39 10.49 -10.00
CA LYS A 193 -12.08 11.91 -9.80
C LYS A 193 -10.65 12.20 -10.21
N ARG A 194 -10.42 13.33 -10.88
CA ARG A 194 -9.08 13.80 -11.28
C ARG A 194 -8.38 14.64 -10.20
N ASP A 195 -9.12 15.14 -9.22
CA ASP A 195 -8.61 16.02 -8.15
C ASP A 195 -7.37 15.51 -7.41
N PRO A 196 -7.16 14.18 -7.24
CA PRO A 196 -5.96 13.67 -6.58
C PRO A 196 -4.68 13.91 -7.38
N ILE A 197 -4.76 14.13 -8.70
CA ILE A 197 -3.59 14.26 -9.57
C ILE A 197 -3.13 15.71 -9.66
N GLY A 198 -1.82 15.91 -9.54
CA GLY A 198 -1.20 17.24 -9.69
C GLY A 198 -1.53 18.20 -8.55
N ARG A 199 -1.83 17.71 -7.36
CA ARG A 199 -2.03 18.54 -6.16
C ARG A 199 -0.82 19.40 -5.87
N HIS A 200 0.38 18.83 -5.97
CA HIS A 200 1.64 19.56 -5.76
C HIS A 200 1.83 20.77 -6.68
N LYS A 201 1.15 20.80 -7.84
CA LYS A 201 1.18 21.96 -8.74
C LYS A 201 0.26 23.08 -8.30
N ARG A 202 -0.75 22.77 -7.50
CA ARG A 202 -1.75 23.71 -6.97
C ARG A 202 -1.44 24.16 -5.55
N GLU A 203 -0.89 23.25 -4.77
CA GLU A 203 -0.51 23.44 -3.37
C GLU A 203 0.97 23.04 -3.24
N PRO A 204 1.92 23.95 -3.44
CA PRO A 204 3.34 23.61 -3.42
C PRO A 204 3.73 23.05 -2.05
N ALA A 205 4.18 21.80 -2.04
CA ALA A 205 4.65 21.09 -0.85
C ALA A 205 6.14 21.36 -0.55
N GLY A 206 6.67 22.50 -0.96
CA GLY A 206 8.09 22.80 -0.88
C GLY A 206 8.91 22.11 -1.97
N GLU A 207 10.23 22.09 -1.77
CA GLU A 207 11.16 21.42 -2.69
C GLU A 207 11.00 19.91 -2.63
N LEU A 208 11.29 19.24 -3.74
CA LEU A 208 11.34 17.79 -3.82
C LEU A 208 12.49 17.27 -2.92
N TYR A 209 12.20 16.32 -2.06
CA TYR A 209 13.24 15.67 -1.26
C TYR A 209 14.07 14.72 -2.13
N ASP A 210 15.38 14.91 -2.21
CA ASP A 210 16.31 14.13 -3.04
C ASP A 210 16.20 12.63 -2.81
N PHE A 211 15.90 12.19 -1.59
CA PHE A 211 15.77 10.78 -1.25
C PHE A 211 14.56 10.09 -1.91
N LEU A 212 13.64 10.83 -2.52
CA LEU A 212 12.50 10.28 -3.28
C LEU A 212 12.84 10.02 -4.75
N VAL A 213 13.85 10.72 -5.28
CA VAL A 213 14.21 10.72 -6.71
C VAL A 213 14.44 9.32 -7.27
N PRO A 214 15.23 8.42 -6.63
CA PRO A 214 15.46 7.08 -7.19
C PRO A 214 14.19 6.27 -7.37
N ALA A 215 13.29 6.28 -6.36
CA ALA A 215 12.05 5.54 -6.44
C ALA A 215 11.03 6.20 -7.41
N MET A 216 11.06 7.53 -7.53
CA MET A 216 10.25 8.24 -8.53
C MET A 216 10.63 7.82 -9.94
N GLN A 217 11.94 7.77 -10.25
CA GLN A 217 12.45 7.32 -11.54
C GLN A 217 12.05 5.87 -11.83
N GLU A 218 12.20 4.97 -10.84
CA GLU A 218 11.78 3.56 -10.95
C GLU A 218 10.30 3.42 -11.28
N HIS A 219 9.47 4.32 -10.77
CA HIS A 219 8.03 4.33 -11.05
C HIS A 219 7.65 5.15 -12.32
N GLY A 220 8.63 5.75 -13.02
CA GLY A 220 8.41 6.55 -14.22
C GLY A 220 7.71 7.89 -13.95
N TYR A 221 8.03 8.51 -12.81
CA TYR A 221 7.61 9.89 -12.52
C TYR A 221 8.69 10.88 -12.95
N ASP A 222 8.25 12.03 -13.46
CA ASP A 222 9.12 13.17 -13.73
C ASP A 222 9.67 13.77 -12.42
N ILE A 223 10.91 14.26 -12.46
CA ILE A 223 11.64 14.83 -11.33
C ILE A 223 11.46 16.36 -11.31
#